data_0dd0019aeceb4ac215cd8941ce27f273
#
_entry.id   0dd0019aeceb4ac215cd8941ce27f273
#
_cell.length_a   1.000
_cell.length_b   1.000
_cell.length_c   1.000
_cell.angle_alpha   90.00
_cell.angle_beta   90.00
_cell.angle_gamma   90.00
#
_symmetry.space_group_name_H-M   'P 1'
#
loop_
_entity.id
_entity.type
_entity.pdbx_description
1 polymer ?
#
loop_
_entity_poly.entity_id
_entity_poly.type
_entity_poly.pdbx_seq_one_letter_code
_entity_poly.pdbx_strand_id
1 'polypeptide(L)'
;MPRRSATMLAATLLLIALLCVSVLMKVPYTEMSPGPTYNTLGNQGGKPVISISGRDSYPTTGHLNMTTVQVTGAKYEPSLVNAVVGWLRDDVLVVPHDNVYPKGQSDADAKKQNAEEFASSEDSARTAALKQLGVPVGSELIVKSVTAGAPAEGKLHAGDQIVAVDGAPVTTVDQVVAAVTRHKPGEPVVFTVVPRVKDAAGNGAADPGARTDVPVPTVRAKDLDPKAPAERAELAVVGIGTGIRHTYPFQIDIGLQDVGGPSAGLMFSLGIIDKLTPGGDLTGGKFVAGTGTIDDDGKVGPIGGISMKLIAARDAGAEYFFTPSSNCAEATKNIPSGLNLIKTDTLDGALKSLEQIRSGQTSALPSCAK
;
A
#
# COMPACT_ATOMS: atom_id res chain seq x y z
N MET A 1 51.07 -22.29 36.89
CA MET A 1 50.66 -22.34 35.47
C MET A 1 51.56 -21.43 34.66
N PRO A 2 52.07 -21.85 33.50
CA PRO A 2 52.89 -20.96 32.69
C PRO A 2 52.00 -19.73 32.25
N ARG A 3 52.58 -18.55 32.25
CA ARG A 3 51.88 -17.27 31.96
C ARG A 3 51.03 -17.35 30.67
N ARG A 4 51.46 -18.15 29.68
CA ARG A 4 50.72 -18.39 28.42
C ARG A 4 49.39 -19.11 28.62
N SER A 5 49.32 -20.10 29.51
CA SER A 5 48.06 -20.82 29.79
C SER A 5 47.08 -19.97 30.57
N ALA A 6 47.54 -19.11 31.45
CA ALA A 6 46.68 -18.17 32.19
C ALA A 6 46.10 -17.09 31.26
N THR A 7 46.88 -16.56 30.30
CA THR A 7 46.41 -15.61 29.32
C THR A 7 45.42 -16.25 28.34
N MET A 8 45.63 -17.46 27.90
CA MET A 8 44.67 -18.20 27.04
C MET A 8 43.34 -18.44 27.76
N LEU A 9 43.40 -18.87 29.03
CA LEU A 9 42.19 -19.09 29.83
C LEU A 9 41.42 -17.79 30.01
N ALA A 10 42.10 -16.69 30.36
CA ALA A 10 41.47 -15.38 30.50
C ALA A 10 40.85 -14.89 29.20
N ALA A 11 41.53 -15.05 28.06
CA ALA A 11 41.01 -14.69 26.73
C ALA A 11 39.78 -15.52 26.35
N THR A 12 39.79 -16.82 26.63
CA THR A 12 38.63 -17.71 26.37
C THR A 12 37.44 -17.34 27.24
N LEU A 13 37.66 -17.06 28.54
CA LEU A 13 36.58 -16.62 29.44
C LEU A 13 36.01 -15.27 29.02
N LEU A 14 36.87 -14.33 28.58
CA LEU A 14 36.41 -13.04 28.06
C LEU A 14 35.59 -13.22 26.78
N LEU A 15 36.02 -14.07 25.86
CA LEU A 15 35.29 -14.37 24.63
C LEU A 15 33.91 -14.97 24.93
N ILE A 16 33.85 -15.92 25.87
CA ILE A 16 32.56 -16.51 26.30
C ILE A 16 31.66 -15.43 26.93
N ALA A 17 32.23 -14.58 27.81
CA ALA A 17 31.48 -13.50 28.43
C ALA A 17 30.93 -12.50 27.39
N LEU A 18 31.73 -12.09 26.40
CA LEU A 18 31.30 -11.24 25.31
C LEU A 18 30.21 -11.90 24.44
N LEU A 19 30.36 -13.20 24.17
CA LEU A 19 29.35 -13.97 23.44
C LEU A 19 28.02 -14.01 24.23
N CYS A 20 28.06 -14.27 25.52
CA CYS A 20 26.87 -14.24 26.38
C CYS A 20 26.23 -12.86 26.41
N VAL A 21 27.00 -11.79 26.52
CA VAL A 21 26.50 -10.43 26.48
C VAL A 21 25.82 -10.14 25.12
N SER A 22 26.46 -10.53 24.02
CA SER A 22 25.91 -10.27 22.67
C SER A 22 24.61 -11.03 22.38
N VAL A 23 24.40 -12.21 22.97
CA VAL A 23 23.15 -12.97 22.89
C VAL A 23 22.05 -12.32 23.72
N LEU A 24 22.38 -11.74 24.87
CA LEU A 24 21.41 -11.10 25.77
C LEU A 24 21.11 -9.66 25.37
N MET A 25 22.03 -8.97 24.70
CA MET A 25 21.90 -7.57 24.31
C MET A 25 20.90 -7.43 23.15
N LYS A 26 19.79 -6.77 23.43
CA LYS A 26 18.78 -6.41 22.40
C LYS A 26 19.21 -5.17 21.64
N VAL A 27 18.91 -5.15 20.34
CA VAL A 27 19.25 -4.03 19.44
C VAL A 27 18.01 -3.54 18.68
N PRO A 28 17.90 -2.23 18.41
CA PRO A 28 16.71 -1.62 17.78
C PRO A 28 16.70 -1.85 16.26
N TYR A 29 16.62 -3.10 15.85
CA TYR A 29 16.53 -3.50 14.45
C TYR A 29 15.30 -4.38 14.22
N THR A 30 14.86 -4.39 12.97
CA THR A 30 13.77 -5.23 12.47
C THR A 30 14.33 -6.08 11.33
N GLU A 31 13.91 -7.33 11.27
CA GLU A 31 14.30 -8.27 10.23
C GLU A 31 13.20 -8.41 9.21
N MET A 32 13.57 -8.36 7.93
CA MET A 32 12.70 -8.64 6.81
C MET A 32 13.24 -9.86 6.05
N SER A 33 12.34 -10.73 5.61
CA SER A 33 12.68 -11.92 4.81
C SER A 33 11.74 -12.05 3.61
N PRO A 34 12.07 -12.88 2.61
CA PRO A 34 11.19 -13.18 1.50
C PRO A 34 9.83 -13.67 2.00
N GLY A 35 8.76 -13.03 1.57
CA GLY A 35 7.38 -13.43 1.86
C GLY A 35 6.80 -14.31 0.75
N PRO A 36 5.61 -14.87 0.94
CA PRO A 36 4.91 -15.61 -0.11
C PRO A 36 4.59 -14.72 -1.31
N THR A 37 4.49 -15.34 -2.48
CA THR A 37 4.00 -14.68 -3.68
C THR A 37 2.58 -15.18 -4.01
N TYR A 38 1.76 -14.31 -4.61
CA TYR A 38 0.39 -14.64 -4.95
C TYR A 38 0.12 -14.33 -6.42
N ASN A 39 -0.34 -15.34 -7.18
CA ASN A 39 -0.72 -15.14 -8.56
C ASN A 39 -2.07 -14.42 -8.63
N THR A 40 -2.09 -13.17 -9.12
CA THR A 40 -3.32 -12.36 -9.25
C THR A 40 -4.32 -12.95 -10.24
N LEU A 41 -3.86 -13.80 -11.16
CA LEU A 41 -4.70 -14.52 -12.13
C LEU A 41 -5.28 -15.82 -11.56
N GLY A 42 -4.67 -16.34 -10.48
CA GLY A 42 -4.95 -17.64 -9.90
C GLY A 42 -5.96 -17.61 -8.74
N ASN A 43 -5.92 -18.70 -7.98
CA ASN A 43 -6.75 -18.90 -6.79
C ASN A 43 -5.86 -18.92 -5.53
N GLN A 44 -6.43 -18.44 -4.42
CA GLN A 44 -5.89 -18.57 -3.07
C GLN A 44 -6.95 -19.21 -2.18
N GLY A 45 -6.58 -20.30 -1.49
CA GLY A 45 -7.53 -21.02 -0.64
C GLY A 45 -8.80 -21.51 -1.36
N GLY A 46 -8.68 -21.86 -2.65
CA GLY A 46 -9.82 -22.31 -3.47
C GLY A 46 -10.72 -21.20 -4.02
N LYS A 47 -10.40 -19.91 -3.75
CA LYS A 47 -11.15 -18.76 -4.29
C LYS A 47 -10.26 -17.95 -5.24
N PRO A 48 -10.81 -17.33 -6.30
CA PRO A 48 -10.05 -16.44 -7.16
C PRO A 48 -9.44 -15.28 -6.34
N VAL A 49 -8.16 -14.93 -6.64
CA VAL A 49 -7.53 -13.74 -6.06
C VAL A 49 -8.24 -12.47 -6.54
N ILE A 50 -8.61 -12.42 -7.82
CA ILE A 50 -9.43 -11.33 -8.37
C ILE A 50 -10.70 -11.98 -8.94
N SER A 51 -11.86 -11.55 -8.46
CA SER A 51 -13.17 -11.93 -8.97
C SER A 51 -13.91 -10.71 -9.52
N ILE A 52 -14.60 -10.90 -10.65
CA ILE A 52 -15.34 -9.86 -11.35
C ILE A 52 -16.77 -10.34 -11.50
N SER A 53 -17.74 -9.50 -11.13
CA SER A 53 -19.16 -9.78 -11.27
C SER A 53 -19.90 -8.58 -11.89
N GLY A 54 -20.94 -8.86 -12.69
CA GLY A 54 -21.67 -7.83 -13.45
C GLY A 54 -21.02 -7.45 -14.78
N ARG A 55 -19.93 -8.13 -15.18
CA ARG A 55 -19.27 -8.01 -16.49
C ARG A 55 -18.58 -9.33 -16.86
N ASP A 56 -18.47 -9.59 -18.15
CA ASP A 56 -17.74 -10.76 -18.64
C ASP A 56 -16.25 -10.69 -18.25
N SER A 57 -15.73 -11.82 -17.81
CA SER A 57 -14.31 -12.03 -17.54
C SER A 57 -13.80 -13.19 -18.37
N TYR A 58 -12.53 -13.12 -18.77
CA TYR A 58 -11.93 -14.06 -19.69
C TYR A 58 -10.95 -14.99 -18.98
N PRO A 59 -10.79 -16.24 -19.44
CA PRO A 59 -9.77 -17.15 -18.96
C PRO A 59 -8.37 -16.53 -19.16
N THR A 60 -7.52 -16.67 -18.15
CA THR A 60 -6.14 -16.17 -18.15
C THR A 60 -5.17 -17.34 -18.01
N THR A 61 -3.96 -17.21 -18.56
CA THR A 61 -2.89 -18.20 -18.45
C THR A 61 -1.63 -17.57 -17.88
N GLY A 62 -0.63 -18.40 -17.51
CA GLY A 62 0.63 -17.93 -16.95
C GLY A 62 0.50 -17.37 -15.53
N HIS A 63 1.46 -16.52 -15.17
CA HIS A 63 1.57 -16.00 -13.81
C HIS A 63 1.83 -14.50 -13.81
N LEU A 64 1.02 -13.76 -13.05
CA LEU A 64 1.25 -12.38 -12.64
C LEU A 64 1.34 -12.33 -11.12
N ASN A 65 2.51 -12.67 -10.57
CA ASN A 65 2.65 -12.80 -9.13
C ASN A 65 3.00 -11.46 -8.48
N MET A 66 2.17 -11.03 -7.56
CA MET A 66 2.59 -10.02 -6.58
C MET A 66 3.54 -10.63 -5.56
N THR A 67 4.44 -9.83 -5.01
CA THR A 67 5.42 -10.27 -4.01
C THR A 67 5.21 -9.57 -2.68
N THR A 68 5.45 -10.30 -1.61
CA THR A 68 5.38 -9.77 -0.23
C THR A 68 6.73 -9.88 0.47
N VAL A 69 6.84 -9.25 1.61
CA VAL A 69 7.92 -9.44 2.59
C VAL A 69 7.33 -9.85 3.91
N GLN A 70 8.01 -10.74 4.63
CA GLN A 70 7.71 -10.98 6.02
C GLN A 70 8.54 -10.03 6.87
N VAL A 71 7.91 -9.39 7.83
CA VAL A 71 8.55 -8.43 8.74
C VAL A 71 8.31 -8.89 10.16
N THR A 72 9.36 -8.89 10.99
CA THR A 72 9.21 -9.18 12.42
C THR A 72 8.34 -8.10 13.07
N GLY A 73 7.50 -8.50 14.06
CA GLY A 73 6.54 -7.58 14.70
C GLY A 73 7.21 -6.40 15.41
N ALA A 74 6.44 -5.34 15.65
CA ALA A 74 6.94 -4.09 16.23
C ALA A 74 7.54 -4.24 17.64
N LYS A 75 7.18 -5.30 18.36
CA LYS A 75 7.76 -5.61 19.69
C LYS A 75 8.97 -6.54 19.64
N TYR A 76 9.30 -7.05 18.45
CA TYR A 76 10.45 -7.94 18.31
C TYR A 76 11.74 -7.13 18.29
N GLU A 77 12.63 -7.44 19.22
CA GLU A 77 13.98 -6.89 19.28
C GLU A 77 14.97 -8.05 19.15
N PRO A 78 15.67 -8.18 18.01
CA PRO A 78 16.71 -9.21 17.84
C PRO A 78 17.84 -9.00 18.84
N SER A 79 18.52 -10.09 19.18
CA SER A 79 19.81 -9.96 19.87
C SER A 79 20.88 -9.42 18.90
N LEU A 80 21.95 -8.84 19.47
CA LEU A 80 23.07 -8.37 18.64
C LEU A 80 23.60 -9.49 17.72
N VAL A 81 23.68 -10.72 18.23
CA VAL A 81 24.12 -11.88 17.43
C VAL A 81 23.16 -12.14 16.28
N ASN A 82 21.84 -12.12 16.51
CA ASN A 82 20.87 -12.35 15.47
C ASN A 82 20.94 -11.27 14.38
N ALA A 83 21.07 -10.00 14.79
CA ALA A 83 21.23 -8.90 13.85
C ALA A 83 22.51 -9.06 12.99
N VAL A 84 23.63 -9.42 13.60
CA VAL A 84 24.90 -9.67 12.88
C VAL A 84 24.78 -10.87 11.94
N VAL A 85 24.16 -11.97 12.39
CA VAL A 85 23.91 -13.14 11.54
C VAL A 85 22.97 -12.77 10.38
N GLY A 86 21.92 -11.98 10.64
CA GLY A 86 21.02 -11.48 9.62
C GLY A 86 21.74 -10.64 8.54
N TRP A 87 22.69 -9.78 8.93
CA TRP A 87 23.50 -9.02 7.97
C TRP A 87 24.44 -9.87 7.09
N LEU A 88 24.79 -11.07 7.55
CA LEU A 88 25.64 -12.00 6.79
C LEU A 88 24.83 -12.94 5.88
N ARG A 89 23.51 -12.90 5.97
CA ARG A 89 22.60 -13.73 5.17
C ARG A 89 22.06 -12.93 3.99
N ASP A 90 21.97 -13.54 2.83
CA ASP A 90 21.41 -12.92 1.62
C ASP A 90 19.87 -12.87 1.65
N ASP A 91 19.22 -13.74 2.43
CA ASP A 91 17.77 -13.88 2.54
C ASP A 91 17.15 -13.16 3.77
N VAL A 92 17.94 -12.31 4.44
CA VAL A 92 17.48 -11.47 5.55
C VAL A 92 17.97 -10.04 5.35
N LEU A 93 17.04 -9.09 5.43
CA LEU A 93 17.36 -7.67 5.44
C LEU A 93 17.15 -7.11 6.85
N VAL A 94 18.23 -6.67 7.49
CA VAL A 94 18.20 -6.07 8.83
C VAL A 94 18.20 -4.54 8.68
N VAL A 95 17.14 -3.88 9.15
CA VAL A 95 16.97 -2.43 9.06
C VAL A 95 16.73 -1.82 10.45
N PRO A 96 17.04 -0.51 10.64
CA PRO A 96 16.66 0.16 11.88
C PRO A 96 15.17 0.05 12.14
N HIS A 97 14.79 -0.27 13.38
CA HIS A 97 13.39 -0.47 13.77
C HIS A 97 12.50 0.73 13.43
N ASP A 98 12.98 1.96 13.68
CA ASP A 98 12.23 3.20 13.42
C ASP A 98 11.95 3.45 11.93
N ASN A 99 12.64 2.75 11.02
CA ASN A 99 12.36 2.82 9.57
C ASN A 99 11.11 2.04 9.16
N VAL A 100 10.68 1.08 9.99
CA VAL A 100 9.52 0.23 9.74
C VAL A 100 8.36 0.58 10.66
N TYR A 101 8.67 0.82 11.92
CA TYR A 101 7.70 1.12 12.95
C TYR A 101 8.04 2.46 13.60
N PRO A 102 7.25 3.52 13.36
CA PRO A 102 7.39 4.79 14.06
C PRO A 102 7.35 4.63 15.58
N LYS A 103 8.08 5.47 16.31
CA LYS A 103 8.16 5.42 17.77
C LYS A 103 6.78 5.42 18.42
N GLY A 104 6.53 4.43 19.25
CA GLY A 104 5.27 4.27 19.99
C GLY A 104 4.14 3.58 19.21
N GLN A 105 4.38 3.13 17.98
CA GLN A 105 3.40 2.36 17.22
C GLN A 105 3.28 0.94 17.80
N SER A 106 2.07 0.50 18.07
CA SER A 106 1.80 -0.89 18.48
C SER A 106 1.65 -1.82 17.28
N ASP A 107 1.78 -3.14 17.50
CA ASP A 107 1.48 -4.16 16.46
C ASP A 107 0.04 -4.01 15.90
N ALA A 108 -0.91 -3.64 16.76
CA ALA A 108 -2.30 -3.44 16.36
C ALA A 108 -2.44 -2.21 15.43
N ASP A 109 -1.76 -1.11 15.76
CA ASP A 109 -1.76 0.11 14.92
C ASP A 109 -1.07 -0.15 13.58
N ALA A 110 0.07 -0.83 13.59
CA ALA A 110 0.78 -1.23 12.37
C ALA A 110 -0.09 -2.13 11.48
N LYS A 111 -0.77 -3.13 12.08
CA LYS A 111 -1.69 -4.01 11.35
C LYS A 111 -2.86 -3.24 10.76
N LYS A 112 -3.45 -2.31 11.51
CA LYS A 112 -4.55 -1.46 11.05
C LYS A 112 -4.10 -0.58 9.89
N GLN A 113 -2.96 0.10 10.02
CA GLN A 113 -2.38 0.94 8.97
C GLN A 113 -2.11 0.13 7.70
N ASN A 114 -1.46 -1.03 7.82
CA ASN A 114 -1.20 -1.92 6.68
C ASN A 114 -2.48 -2.37 5.97
N ALA A 115 -3.56 -2.63 6.72
CA ALA A 115 -4.86 -3.00 6.15
C ALA A 115 -5.52 -1.81 5.41
N GLU A 116 -5.42 -0.59 5.95
CA GLU A 116 -5.92 0.63 5.31
C GLU A 116 -5.14 0.94 4.03
N GLU A 117 -3.82 0.82 4.06
CA GLU A 117 -2.94 1.00 2.89
C GLU A 117 -3.21 -0.05 1.81
N PHE A 118 -3.47 -1.30 2.21
CA PHE A 118 -3.84 -2.37 1.28
C PHE A 118 -5.18 -2.09 0.59
N ALA A 119 -6.21 -1.71 1.36
CA ALA A 119 -7.51 -1.35 0.82
C ALA A 119 -7.43 -0.14 -0.13
N SER A 120 -6.59 0.85 0.19
CA SER A 120 -6.31 1.99 -0.70
C SER A 120 -5.62 1.54 -1.99
N SER A 121 -4.67 0.61 -1.89
CA SER A 121 -3.96 0.03 -3.05
C SER A 121 -4.90 -0.74 -3.98
N GLU A 122 -5.86 -1.47 -3.41
CA GLU A 122 -6.90 -2.15 -4.18
C GLU A 122 -7.80 -1.17 -4.93
N ASP A 123 -8.21 -0.07 -4.28
CA ASP A 123 -9.06 0.96 -4.89
C ASP A 123 -8.35 1.66 -6.04
N SER A 124 -7.10 2.09 -5.83
CA SER A 124 -6.28 2.68 -6.89
C SER A 124 -6.01 1.70 -8.04
N ALA A 125 -5.82 0.41 -7.72
CA ALA A 125 -5.62 -0.61 -8.75
C ALA A 125 -6.85 -0.81 -9.64
N ARG A 126 -8.06 -0.86 -9.04
CA ARG A 126 -9.33 -0.91 -9.79
C ARG A 126 -9.49 0.33 -10.67
N THR A 127 -9.25 1.50 -10.10
CA THR A 127 -9.36 2.80 -10.80
C THR A 127 -8.40 2.87 -11.98
N ALA A 128 -7.12 2.61 -11.77
CA ALA A 128 -6.10 2.64 -12.81
C ALA A 128 -6.38 1.62 -13.93
N ALA A 129 -6.75 0.39 -13.56
CA ALA A 129 -7.10 -0.65 -14.53
C ALA A 129 -8.31 -0.29 -15.39
N LEU A 130 -9.37 0.22 -14.78
CA LEU A 130 -10.59 0.59 -15.51
C LEU A 130 -10.38 1.81 -16.39
N LYS A 131 -9.66 2.83 -15.91
CA LYS A 131 -9.26 3.99 -16.73
C LYS A 131 -8.42 3.54 -17.94
N GLN A 132 -7.46 2.63 -17.75
CA GLN A 132 -6.63 2.08 -18.82
C GLN A 132 -7.46 1.35 -19.89
N LEU A 133 -8.53 0.68 -19.49
CA LEU A 133 -9.48 0.02 -20.39
C LEU A 133 -10.55 0.96 -20.97
N GLY A 134 -10.51 2.26 -20.67
CA GLY A 134 -11.52 3.23 -21.10
C GLY A 134 -12.90 3.02 -20.46
N VAL A 135 -12.97 2.31 -19.33
CA VAL A 135 -14.20 2.11 -18.57
C VAL A 135 -14.42 3.30 -17.65
N PRO A 136 -15.61 3.95 -17.67
CA PRO A 136 -15.88 5.09 -16.81
C PRO A 136 -15.79 4.72 -15.33
N VAL A 137 -15.02 5.52 -14.57
CA VAL A 137 -14.94 5.46 -13.12
C VAL A 137 -15.56 6.75 -12.57
N GLY A 138 -16.59 6.61 -11.74
CA GLY A 138 -17.16 7.73 -11.01
C GLY A 138 -16.30 8.07 -9.79
N SER A 139 -16.41 9.31 -9.31
CA SER A 139 -15.76 9.75 -8.08
C SER A 139 -16.73 10.57 -7.23
N GLU A 140 -16.74 10.32 -5.95
CA GLU A 140 -17.55 10.99 -4.96
C GLU A 140 -16.64 11.54 -3.87
N LEU A 141 -16.81 12.82 -3.56
CA LEU A 141 -16.15 13.44 -2.42
C LEU A 141 -16.91 13.05 -1.15
N ILE A 142 -16.22 12.45 -0.20
CA ILE A 142 -16.85 11.91 1.01
C ILE A 142 -16.21 12.42 2.31
N VAL A 143 -16.98 12.37 3.37
CA VAL A 143 -16.45 12.38 4.74
C VAL A 143 -15.79 11.03 4.99
N LYS A 144 -14.45 10.99 5.09
CA LYS A 144 -13.68 9.77 5.37
C LYS A 144 -13.70 9.42 6.85
N SER A 145 -13.60 10.43 7.71
CA SER A 145 -13.61 10.28 9.16
C SER A 145 -14.13 11.54 9.84
N VAL A 146 -14.60 11.38 11.09
CA VAL A 146 -14.95 12.47 11.98
C VAL A 146 -14.12 12.33 13.25
N THR A 147 -13.46 13.42 13.65
CA THR A 147 -12.64 13.46 14.86
C THR A 147 -13.55 13.50 16.10
N ALA A 148 -13.30 12.62 17.07
CA ALA A 148 -14.04 12.62 18.32
C ALA A 148 -13.86 13.94 19.09
N GLY A 149 -14.94 14.47 19.65
CA GLY A 149 -14.98 15.78 20.33
C GLY A 149 -15.00 16.98 19.38
N ALA A 150 -14.94 16.77 18.07
CA ALA A 150 -14.97 17.88 17.09
C ALA A 150 -16.39 18.36 16.81
N PRO A 151 -16.57 19.60 16.31
CA PRO A 151 -17.89 20.18 16.00
C PRO A 151 -18.74 19.39 15.00
N ALA A 152 -18.11 18.61 14.12
CA ALA A 152 -18.78 17.74 13.17
C ALA A 152 -19.31 16.43 13.79
N GLU A 153 -18.89 16.06 15.00
CA GLU A 153 -19.32 14.81 15.63
C GLU A 153 -20.84 14.80 15.86
N GLY A 154 -21.45 13.67 15.48
CA GLY A 154 -22.92 13.51 15.55
C GLY A 154 -23.73 14.30 14.50
N LYS A 155 -23.06 15.09 13.65
CA LYS A 155 -23.70 15.87 12.56
C LYS A 155 -23.35 15.30 11.18
N LEU A 156 -22.06 15.01 10.96
CA LEU A 156 -21.57 14.37 9.74
C LEU A 156 -21.09 12.96 10.10
N HIS A 157 -21.21 12.03 9.15
CA HIS A 157 -20.83 10.64 9.37
C HIS A 157 -19.85 10.17 8.28
N ALA A 158 -18.97 9.26 8.67
CA ALA A 158 -18.07 8.64 7.70
C ALA A 158 -18.88 7.92 6.62
N GLY A 159 -18.57 8.23 5.36
CA GLY A 159 -19.28 7.75 4.19
C GLY A 159 -20.30 8.74 3.59
N ASP A 160 -20.69 9.79 4.28
CA ASP A 160 -21.54 10.84 3.73
C ASP A 160 -20.88 11.49 2.50
N GLN A 161 -21.58 11.59 1.38
CA GLN A 161 -21.08 12.28 0.21
C GLN A 161 -21.26 13.79 0.39
N ILE A 162 -20.19 14.56 0.21
CA ILE A 162 -20.21 16.02 0.23
C ILE A 162 -20.46 16.52 -1.19
N VAL A 163 -21.58 17.21 -1.42
CA VAL A 163 -21.94 17.72 -2.74
C VAL A 163 -21.80 19.24 -2.85
N ALA A 164 -21.92 19.97 -1.73
CA ALA A 164 -21.68 21.41 -1.68
C ALA A 164 -21.23 21.84 -0.30
N VAL A 165 -20.56 23.00 -0.23
CA VAL A 165 -20.24 23.72 1.02
C VAL A 165 -20.71 25.15 0.85
N ASP A 166 -21.50 25.65 1.79
CA ASP A 166 -22.16 26.98 1.75
C ASP A 166 -22.92 27.22 0.44
N GLY A 167 -23.61 26.18 -0.07
CA GLY A 167 -24.36 26.21 -1.32
C GLY A 167 -23.50 26.16 -2.59
N ALA A 168 -22.16 26.24 -2.49
CA ALA A 168 -21.26 26.11 -3.63
C ALA A 168 -20.91 24.64 -3.89
N PRO A 169 -21.13 24.09 -5.11
CA PRO A 169 -20.76 22.72 -5.43
C PRO A 169 -19.26 22.47 -5.25
N VAL A 170 -18.90 21.32 -4.67
CA VAL A 170 -17.50 20.89 -4.46
C VAL A 170 -17.31 19.49 -5.01
N THR A 171 -16.14 19.25 -5.62
CA THR A 171 -15.76 17.95 -6.21
C THR A 171 -14.38 17.48 -5.77
N THR A 172 -13.61 18.35 -5.11
CA THR A 172 -12.25 18.03 -4.64
C THR A 172 -12.08 18.34 -3.16
N VAL A 173 -11.15 17.66 -2.53
CA VAL A 173 -10.77 17.87 -1.11
C VAL A 173 -10.33 19.32 -0.90
N ASP A 174 -9.52 19.87 -1.81
CA ASP A 174 -9.00 21.24 -1.70
C ASP A 174 -10.11 22.30 -1.72
N GLN A 175 -11.17 22.07 -2.49
CA GLN A 175 -12.34 22.96 -2.50
C GLN A 175 -13.06 22.99 -1.16
N VAL A 176 -13.19 21.82 -0.50
CA VAL A 176 -13.77 21.76 0.86
C VAL A 176 -12.88 22.48 1.86
N VAL A 177 -11.58 22.19 1.85
CA VAL A 177 -10.61 22.86 2.74
C VAL A 177 -10.65 24.37 2.54
N ALA A 178 -10.62 24.84 1.29
CA ALA A 178 -10.68 26.26 0.98
C ALA A 178 -12.00 26.91 1.39
N ALA A 179 -13.14 26.21 1.26
CA ALA A 179 -14.44 26.71 1.71
C ALA A 179 -14.48 26.86 3.23
N VAL A 180 -14.09 25.82 3.97
CA VAL A 180 -14.09 25.83 5.45
C VAL A 180 -13.13 26.88 6.02
N THR A 181 -11.92 27.00 5.48
CA THR A 181 -10.89 27.93 5.98
C THR A 181 -11.14 29.40 5.66
N ARG A 182 -12.12 29.72 4.82
CA ARG A 182 -12.58 31.12 4.60
C ARG A 182 -13.35 31.67 5.78
N HIS A 183 -13.94 30.80 6.61
CA HIS A 183 -14.68 31.19 7.79
C HIS A 183 -13.75 31.61 8.92
N LYS A 184 -14.26 32.42 9.83
CA LYS A 184 -13.59 32.66 11.12
C LYS A 184 -13.95 31.55 12.09
N PRO A 185 -13.03 31.12 12.96
CA PRO A 185 -13.37 30.19 14.01
C PRO A 185 -14.58 30.67 14.84
N GLY A 186 -15.55 29.77 15.03
CA GLY A 186 -16.85 30.07 15.65
C GLY A 186 -18.00 30.29 14.64
N GLU A 187 -17.72 30.63 13.39
CA GLU A 187 -18.75 30.76 12.36
C GLU A 187 -19.21 29.38 11.86
N PRO A 188 -20.50 29.17 11.58
CA PRO A 188 -20.98 27.91 11.01
C PRO A 188 -20.66 27.82 9.54
N VAL A 189 -20.31 26.62 9.08
CA VAL A 189 -20.19 26.20 7.67
C VAL A 189 -21.34 25.25 7.38
N VAL A 190 -22.02 25.41 6.24
CA VAL A 190 -23.12 24.53 5.84
C VAL A 190 -22.64 23.50 4.82
N PHE A 191 -22.65 22.23 5.23
CA PHE A 191 -22.37 21.12 4.32
C PHE A 191 -23.66 20.59 3.73
N THR A 192 -23.79 20.59 2.41
CA THR A 192 -24.83 19.83 1.72
C THR A 192 -24.31 18.43 1.49
N VAL A 193 -24.89 17.44 2.16
CA VAL A 193 -24.45 16.04 2.08
C VAL A 193 -25.58 15.14 1.58
N VAL A 194 -25.18 14.03 0.95
CA VAL A 194 -26.06 12.89 0.71
C VAL A 194 -25.68 11.80 1.70
N PRO A 195 -26.51 11.52 2.71
CA PRO A 195 -26.23 10.50 3.72
C PRO A 195 -26.12 9.13 3.09
N ARG A 196 -25.17 8.34 3.58
CA ARG A 196 -25.04 6.94 3.18
C ARG A 196 -25.94 6.07 4.05
N VAL A 197 -26.97 5.48 3.46
CA VAL A 197 -27.77 4.44 4.12
C VAL A 197 -26.99 3.12 4.04
N LYS A 198 -26.54 2.61 5.17
CA LYS A 198 -25.94 1.26 5.23
C LYS A 198 -27.05 0.22 5.10
N ASP A 199 -26.93 -0.69 4.13
CA ASP A 199 -27.75 -1.89 4.10
C ASP A 199 -27.34 -2.86 5.24
N ALA A 200 -28.12 -3.93 5.44
CA ALA A 200 -27.86 -4.93 6.47
C ALA A 200 -26.51 -5.65 6.30
N ALA A 201 -25.86 -5.55 5.14
CA ALA A 201 -24.52 -6.10 4.83
C ALA A 201 -23.41 -5.08 5.02
N GLY A 202 -23.73 -3.83 5.44
CA GLY A 202 -22.75 -2.76 5.64
C GLY A 202 -22.38 -2.02 4.35
N ASN A 203 -22.92 -2.42 3.19
CA ASN A 203 -22.79 -1.72 1.92
C ASN A 203 -23.85 -0.64 1.87
N GLY A 204 -23.48 0.60 1.59
CA GLY A 204 -24.45 1.68 1.49
C GLY A 204 -24.43 2.29 0.11
N ALA A 205 -25.62 2.48 -0.46
CA ALA A 205 -25.80 3.38 -1.57
C ALA A 205 -26.18 4.77 -1.03
N ALA A 206 -25.66 5.84 -1.63
CA ALA A 206 -26.22 7.17 -1.42
C ALA A 206 -27.56 7.25 -2.15
N ASP A 207 -28.59 7.73 -1.47
CA ASP A 207 -29.83 8.13 -2.15
C ASP A 207 -29.64 9.55 -2.70
N PRO A 208 -29.47 9.74 -4.01
CA PRO A 208 -29.24 11.08 -4.59
C PRO A 208 -30.36 12.08 -4.29
N GLY A 209 -31.54 11.59 -3.90
CA GLY A 209 -32.69 12.40 -3.49
C GLY A 209 -32.65 12.92 -2.06
N ALA A 210 -31.83 12.33 -1.20
CA ALA A 210 -31.77 12.62 0.24
C ALA A 210 -30.74 13.70 0.60
N ARG A 211 -30.62 14.79 -0.17
CA ARG A 211 -29.72 15.91 0.16
C ARG A 211 -30.17 16.60 1.44
N THR A 212 -29.21 16.80 2.34
CA THR A 212 -29.45 17.47 3.63
C THR A 212 -28.38 18.52 3.87
N ASP A 213 -28.82 19.71 4.27
CA ASP A 213 -27.94 20.78 4.70
C ASP A 213 -27.63 20.63 6.19
N VAL A 214 -26.37 20.51 6.53
CA VAL A 214 -25.86 20.28 7.87
C VAL A 214 -24.99 21.45 8.29
N PRO A 215 -25.49 22.36 9.16
CA PRO A 215 -24.67 23.44 9.71
C PRO A 215 -23.73 22.89 10.79
N VAL A 216 -22.43 23.12 10.61
CA VAL A 216 -21.38 22.70 11.52
C VAL A 216 -20.60 23.94 11.97
N PRO A 217 -20.51 24.24 13.27
CA PRO A 217 -19.67 25.35 13.76
C PRO A 217 -18.20 25.01 13.52
N THR A 218 -17.40 26.05 13.28
CA THR A 218 -15.96 25.90 13.15
C THR A 218 -15.26 26.20 14.47
N VAL A 219 -14.07 25.61 14.64
CA VAL A 219 -13.13 25.93 15.72
C VAL A 219 -11.75 26.16 15.15
N ARG A 220 -10.78 26.65 15.94
CA ARG A 220 -9.40 26.76 15.48
C ARG A 220 -8.77 25.37 15.38
N ALA A 221 -7.90 25.17 14.40
CA ALA A 221 -7.23 23.89 14.22
C ALA A 221 -6.43 23.46 15.47
N LYS A 222 -5.76 24.39 16.15
CA LYS A 222 -5.02 24.12 17.41
C LYS A 222 -5.90 23.67 18.57
N ASP A 223 -7.19 23.98 18.55
CA ASP A 223 -8.12 23.56 19.62
C ASP A 223 -8.52 22.07 19.45
N LEU A 224 -8.40 21.51 18.25
CA LEU A 224 -8.59 20.07 17.97
C LEU A 224 -7.27 19.30 17.96
N ASP A 225 -6.20 19.90 17.44
CA ASP A 225 -4.86 19.32 17.41
C ASP A 225 -3.84 20.33 17.95
N PRO A 226 -3.43 20.18 19.23
CA PRO A 226 -2.42 21.06 19.84
C PRO A 226 -1.05 21.03 19.14
N LYS A 227 -0.81 20.03 18.27
CA LYS A 227 0.42 19.90 17.45
C LYS A 227 0.24 20.45 16.05
N ALA A 228 -0.90 21.09 15.73
CA ALA A 228 -1.13 21.69 14.42
C ALA A 228 0.02 22.65 14.05
N PRO A 229 0.55 22.59 12.81
CA PRO A 229 1.56 23.52 12.34
C PRO A 229 1.13 24.99 12.54
N ALA A 230 2.09 25.85 12.87
CA ALA A 230 1.80 27.24 13.23
C ALA A 230 0.99 27.99 12.15
N GLU A 231 1.28 27.73 10.88
CA GLU A 231 0.57 28.30 9.72
C GLU A 231 -0.88 27.86 9.60
N ARG A 232 -1.27 26.75 10.24
CA ARG A 232 -2.63 26.20 10.22
C ARG A 232 -3.36 26.35 11.56
N ALA A 233 -2.64 26.64 12.63
CA ALA A 233 -3.14 26.63 13.99
C ALA A 233 -4.39 27.51 14.22
N GLU A 234 -4.48 28.64 13.54
CA GLU A 234 -5.57 29.62 13.65
C GLU A 234 -6.67 29.44 12.58
N LEU A 235 -6.49 28.51 11.63
CA LEU A 235 -7.48 28.29 10.58
C LEU A 235 -8.76 27.64 11.17
N ALA A 236 -9.88 28.00 10.57
CA ALA A 236 -11.17 27.37 10.87
C ALA A 236 -11.18 25.92 10.38
N VAL A 237 -11.62 25.02 11.24
CA VAL A 237 -11.79 23.59 10.95
C VAL A 237 -13.06 23.08 11.60
N VAL A 238 -13.59 21.96 11.09
CA VAL A 238 -14.79 21.29 11.62
C VAL A 238 -14.49 19.91 12.20
N GLY A 239 -13.27 19.39 12.00
CA GLY A 239 -12.84 18.09 12.50
C GLY A 239 -13.33 16.91 11.68
N ILE A 240 -13.31 17.02 10.35
CA ILE A 240 -13.52 15.91 9.41
C ILE A 240 -12.26 15.64 8.61
N GLY A 241 -12.02 14.35 8.32
CA GLY A 241 -11.18 13.92 7.20
C GLY A 241 -12.03 13.75 5.97
N THR A 242 -11.62 14.32 4.85
CA THR A 242 -12.29 14.18 3.55
C THR A 242 -11.46 13.30 2.62
N GLY A 243 -12.11 12.68 1.63
CA GLY A 243 -11.45 11.84 0.64
C GLY A 243 -12.34 11.61 -0.57
N ILE A 244 -11.75 10.98 -1.58
CA ILE A 244 -12.49 10.54 -2.77
C ILE A 244 -12.83 9.07 -2.58
N ARG A 245 -14.04 8.69 -2.92
CA ARG A 245 -14.51 7.31 -3.09
C ARG A 245 -14.78 7.08 -4.56
N HIS A 246 -14.19 6.05 -5.14
CA HIS A 246 -14.49 5.68 -6.50
C HIS A 246 -15.75 4.81 -6.57
N THR A 247 -16.49 4.96 -7.67
CA THR A 247 -17.64 4.12 -7.98
C THR A 247 -17.42 3.45 -9.33
N TYR A 248 -17.72 2.17 -9.38
CA TYR A 248 -17.42 1.31 -10.50
C TYR A 248 -18.72 0.78 -11.12
N PRO A 249 -18.80 0.61 -12.46
CA PRO A 249 -20.02 0.14 -13.12
C PRO A 249 -20.32 -1.34 -12.89
N PHE A 250 -19.39 -2.10 -12.31
CA PHE A 250 -19.49 -3.51 -11.93
C PHE A 250 -18.54 -3.80 -10.76
N GLN A 251 -18.71 -4.95 -10.13
CA GLN A 251 -17.95 -5.30 -8.94
C GLN A 251 -16.64 -6.00 -9.29
N ILE A 252 -15.56 -5.60 -8.65
CA ILE A 252 -14.24 -6.22 -8.70
C ILE A 252 -13.78 -6.44 -7.26
N ASP A 253 -13.68 -7.70 -6.85
CA ASP A 253 -13.24 -8.08 -5.51
C ASP A 253 -11.84 -8.68 -5.56
N ILE A 254 -10.98 -8.26 -4.63
CA ILE A 254 -9.64 -8.79 -4.43
C ILE A 254 -9.66 -9.55 -3.10
N GLY A 255 -9.52 -10.88 -3.17
CA GLY A 255 -9.72 -11.79 -2.05
C GLY A 255 -8.42 -12.33 -1.48
N LEU A 256 -7.53 -11.45 -0.97
CA LEU A 256 -6.34 -11.86 -0.24
C LEU A 256 -6.50 -11.61 1.26
N GLN A 257 -6.14 -12.61 2.06
CA GLN A 257 -6.12 -12.50 3.52
C GLN A 257 -4.69 -12.41 4.03
N ASP A 258 -4.49 -11.77 5.17
CA ASP A 258 -3.21 -11.64 5.85
C ASP A 258 -2.10 -10.96 5.03
N VAL A 259 -2.48 -10.14 4.05
CA VAL A 259 -1.58 -9.29 3.27
C VAL A 259 -1.86 -7.84 3.63
N GLY A 260 -0.82 -7.02 3.68
CA GLY A 260 -0.93 -5.60 4.01
C GLY A 260 0.04 -4.73 3.24
N GLY A 261 -0.17 -3.42 3.32
CA GLY A 261 0.64 -2.41 2.67
C GLY A 261 0.28 -2.17 1.20
N PRO A 262 0.78 -1.08 0.60
CA PRO A 262 0.30 -0.57 -0.69
C PRO A 262 1.00 -1.15 -1.92
N SER A 263 1.93 -2.10 -1.77
CA SER A 263 2.92 -2.47 -2.79
C SER A 263 2.44 -3.44 -3.87
N ALA A 264 1.16 -3.87 -3.83
CA ALA A 264 0.59 -4.83 -4.78
C ALA A 264 -0.21 -4.18 -5.92
N GLY A 265 -0.44 -2.87 -5.86
CA GLY A 265 -1.35 -2.15 -6.75
C GLY A 265 -1.08 -2.34 -8.24
N LEU A 266 0.19 -2.28 -8.66
CA LEU A 266 0.57 -2.56 -10.06
C LEU A 266 0.10 -3.96 -10.50
N MET A 267 0.38 -4.99 -9.70
CA MET A 267 0.08 -6.36 -10.08
C MET A 267 -1.42 -6.66 -10.06
N PHE A 268 -2.18 -6.03 -9.16
CA PHE A 268 -3.64 -6.08 -9.19
C PHE A 268 -4.21 -5.41 -10.44
N SER A 269 -3.70 -4.23 -10.82
CA SER A 269 -4.14 -3.54 -12.04
C SER A 269 -3.93 -4.41 -13.27
N LEU A 270 -2.74 -5.02 -13.41
CA LEU A 270 -2.44 -5.93 -14.51
C LEU A 270 -3.36 -7.16 -14.52
N GLY A 271 -3.62 -7.76 -13.35
CA GLY A 271 -4.52 -8.91 -13.22
C GLY A 271 -5.98 -8.57 -13.57
N ILE A 272 -6.45 -7.38 -13.19
CA ILE A 272 -7.79 -6.89 -13.57
C ILE A 272 -7.88 -6.70 -15.08
N ILE A 273 -6.88 -6.07 -15.70
CA ILE A 273 -6.83 -5.82 -17.15
C ILE A 273 -6.81 -7.14 -17.90
N ASP A 274 -6.00 -8.11 -17.47
CA ASP A 274 -5.92 -9.42 -18.11
C ASP A 274 -7.30 -10.12 -18.12
N LYS A 275 -7.96 -10.18 -16.96
CA LYS A 275 -9.30 -10.77 -16.83
C LYS A 275 -10.40 -10.05 -17.60
N LEU A 276 -10.26 -8.77 -17.87
CA LEU A 276 -11.25 -7.95 -18.61
C LEU A 276 -10.97 -7.82 -20.10
N THR A 277 -9.80 -8.27 -20.57
CA THR A 277 -9.42 -8.18 -21.99
C THR A 277 -9.84 -9.44 -22.75
N PRO A 278 -10.70 -9.33 -23.79
CA PRO A 278 -11.06 -10.48 -24.60
C PRO A 278 -9.85 -11.19 -25.21
N GLY A 279 -9.74 -12.50 -25.00
CA GLY A 279 -8.56 -13.27 -25.42
C GLY A 279 -7.31 -12.89 -24.62
N GLY A 280 -7.48 -12.29 -23.43
CA GLY A 280 -6.42 -11.94 -22.50
C GLY A 280 -5.48 -13.12 -22.28
N ASP A 281 -4.26 -12.85 -22.26
CA ASP A 281 -3.10 -13.66 -21.90
C ASP A 281 -1.92 -12.70 -21.99
N LEU A 282 -1.93 -11.72 -21.12
CA LEU A 282 -0.92 -10.67 -21.12
C LEU A 282 0.49 -11.24 -20.97
N THR A 283 0.61 -12.37 -20.27
CA THR A 283 1.91 -13.00 -19.99
C THR A 283 2.40 -13.91 -21.11
N GLY A 284 1.54 -14.38 -22.02
CA GLY A 284 1.88 -15.40 -23.00
C GLY A 284 2.29 -16.73 -22.36
N GLY A 285 1.68 -17.07 -21.21
CA GLY A 285 2.02 -18.26 -20.43
C GLY A 285 3.31 -18.14 -19.62
N LYS A 286 4.00 -16.98 -19.63
CA LYS A 286 5.23 -16.75 -18.89
C LYS A 286 4.98 -16.50 -17.41
N PHE A 287 6.03 -16.72 -16.60
CA PHE A 287 5.99 -16.37 -15.18
C PHE A 287 6.58 -14.98 -14.99
N VAL A 288 5.72 -14.00 -14.79
CA VAL A 288 6.06 -12.63 -14.47
C VAL A 288 5.69 -12.36 -13.01
N ALA A 289 6.62 -11.84 -12.24
CA ALA A 289 6.35 -11.32 -10.91
C ALA A 289 6.58 -9.80 -10.89
N GLY A 290 6.20 -9.16 -9.81
CA GLY A 290 6.45 -7.73 -9.69
C GLY A 290 5.94 -7.14 -8.39
N THR A 291 6.17 -5.84 -8.27
CA THR A 291 5.71 -5.01 -7.17
C THR A 291 5.60 -3.56 -7.61
N GLY A 292 4.87 -2.77 -6.88
CA GLY A 292 4.72 -1.34 -7.12
C GLY A 292 3.46 -0.82 -6.48
N THR A 293 3.53 0.36 -5.85
CA THR A 293 2.31 1.12 -5.61
C THR A 293 1.77 1.62 -6.95
N ILE A 294 0.50 1.93 -7.00
CA ILE A 294 -0.10 2.56 -8.18
C ILE A 294 -1.01 3.69 -7.73
N ASP A 295 -1.03 4.78 -8.47
CA ASP A 295 -2.03 5.81 -8.30
C ASP A 295 -3.17 5.67 -9.33
N ASP A 296 -4.21 6.48 -9.17
CA ASP A 296 -5.41 6.45 -10.01
C ASP A 296 -5.16 6.77 -11.49
N ASP A 297 -4.01 7.34 -11.81
CA ASP A 297 -3.58 7.69 -13.17
C ASP A 297 -2.58 6.67 -13.74
N GLY A 298 -2.35 5.58 -13.01
CA GLY A 298 -1.51 4.47 -13.45
C GLY A 298 -0.01 4.72 -13.29
N LYS A 299 0.41 5.72 -12.49
CA LYS A 299 1.82 5.92 -12.17
C LYS A 299 2.25 4.93 -11.11
N VAL A 300 3.38 4.28 -11.34
CA VAL A 300 3.97 3.29 -10.44
C VAL A 300 4.93 3.99 -9.47
N GLY A 301 4.73 3.72 -8.19
CA GLY A 301 5.54 4.30 -7.12
C GLY A 301 6.42 3.29 -6.40
N PRO A 302 7.33 3.79 -5.54
CA PRO A 302 8.33 2.99 -4.82
C PRO A 302 7.71 2.07 -3.75
N ILE A 303 8.50 1.07 -3.35
CA ILE A 303 8.14 0.11 -2.29
C ILE A 303 9.34 -0.16 -1.39
N GLY A 304 9.11 -0.81 -0.24
CA GLY A 304 10.15 -1.30 0.65
C GLY A 304 10.51 -2.77 0.41
N GLY A 305 11.75 -3.16 0.81
CA GLY A 305 12.19 -4.55 0.83
C GLY A 305 12.35 -5.19 -0.54
N ILE A 306 12.76 -4.42 -1.55
CA ILE A 306 12.85 -4.90 -2.94
C ILE A 306 13.76 -6.14 -3.06
N SER A 307 14.89 -6.20 -2.34
CA SER A 307 15.81 -7.33 -2.37
C SER A 307 15.13 -8.63 -1.97
N MET A 308 14.34 -8.62 -0.89
CA MET A 308 13.59 -9.79 -0.42
C MET A 308 12.50 -10.22 -1.39
N LYS A 309 11.87 -9.25 -2.07
CA LYS A 309 10.86 -9.51 -3.10
C LYS A 309 11.45 -10.16 -4.36
N LEU A 310 12.67 -9.79 -4.76
CA LEU A 310 13.37 -10.40 -5.88
C LEU A 310 13.69 -11.87 -5.59
N ILE A 311 14.15 -12.17 -4.37
CA ILE A 311 14.42 -13.55 -3.92
C ILE A 311 13.11 -14.35 -3.96
N ALA A 312 12.05 -13.84 -3.33
CA ALA A 312 10.73 -14.49 -3.31
C ALA A 312 10.19 -14.78 -4.73
N ALA A 313 10.34 -13.83 -5.64
CA ALA A 313 9.92 -13.99 -7.02
C ALA A 313 10.71 -15.09 -7.73
N ARG A 314 12.02 -15.09 -7.58
CA ARG A 314 12.89 -16.09 -8.21
C ARG A 314 12.65 -17.50 -7.65
N ASP A 315 12.50 -17.63 -6.34
CA ASP A 315 12.20 -18.89 -5.68
C ASP A 315 10.84 -19.48 -6.12
N ALA A 316 9.87 -18.59 -6.41
CA ALA A 316 8.61 -18.99 -7.00
C ALA A 316 8.70 -19.39 -8.47
N GLY A 317 9.83 -19.13 -9.15
CA GLY A 317 10.08 -19.49 -10.54
C GLY A 317 9.91 -18.36 -11.57
N ALA A 318 9.79 -17.10 -11.11
CA ALA A 318 9.68 -15.97 -12.03
C ALA A 318 10.90 -15.81 -12.94
N GLU A 319 10.63 -15.51 -14.21
CA GLU A 319 11.63 -15.19 -15.24
C GLU A 319 11.81 -13.66 -15.38
N TYR A 320 10.75 -12.92 -15.12
CA TYR A 320 10.69 -11.46 -15.25
C TYR A 320 10.14 -10.83 -13.97
N PHE A 321 10.63 -9.63 -13.66
CA PHE A 321 10.18 -8.91 -12.48
C PHE A 321 9.98 -7.43 -12.75
N PHE A 322 8.76 -6.93 -12.57
CA PHE A 322 8.45 -5.50 -12.62
C PHE A 322 8.98 -4.78 -11.39
N THR A 323 9.93 -3.89 -11.63
CA THR A 323 10.62 -3.10 -10.61
C THR A 323 10.26 -1.63 -10.78
N PRO A 324 9.68 -0.96 -9.78
CA PRO A 324 9.50 0.49 -9.85
C PRO A 324 10.84 1.18 -10.12
N SER A 325 10.86 2.18 -10.99
CA SER A 325 12.11 2.86 -11.37
C SER A 325 12.88 3.43 -10.18
N SER A 326 12.15 3.91 -9.17
CA SER A 326 12.72 4.41 -7.92
C SER A 326 13.46 3.34 -7.10
N ASN A 327 13.13 2.07 -7.31
CA ASN A 327 13.77 0.94 -6.65
C ASN A 327 14.93 0.31 -7.46
N CYS A 328 15.16 0.74 -8.71
CA CYS A 328 16.18 0.14 -9.56
C CYS A 328 17.58 0.16 -8.94
N ALA A 329 17.96 1.28 -8.31
CA ALA A 329 19.29 1.41 -7.69
C ALA A 329 19.54 0.40 -6.55
N GLU A 330 18.49 0.04 -5.80
CA GLU A 330 18.57 -0.99 -4.77
C GLU A 330 18.46 -2.40 -5.38
N ALA A 331 17.53 -2.61 -6.29
CA ALA A 331 17.26 -3.89 -6.93
C ALA A 331 18.48 -4.46 -7.69
N THR A 332 19.29 -3.59 -8.30
CA THR A 332 20.48 -4.01 -9.08
C THR A 332 21.67 -4.39 -8.24
N LYS A 333 21.65 -4.19 -6.91
CA LYS A 333 22.78 -4.59 -6.04
C LYS A 333 22.94 -6.09 -5.93
N ASN A 334 21.85 -6.85 -5.97
CA ASN A 334 21.87 -8.30 -5.87
C ASN A 334 20.68 -8.92 -6.63
N ILE A 335 20.86 -9.14 -7.94
CA ILE A 335 19.84 -9.74 -8.80
C ILE A 335 19.95 -11.25 -8.75
N PRO A 336 18.92 -11.98 -8.32
CA PRO A 336 18.94 -13.45 -8.37
C PRO A 336 19.17 -13.96 -9.80
N SER A 337 20.01 -14.98 -9.95
CA SER A 337 20.32 -15.56 -11.26
C SER A 337 19.09 -16.04 -12.00
N GLY A 338 18.96 -15.64 -13.25
CA GLY A 338 17.83 -15.99 -14.11
C GLY A 338 16.58 -15.14 -13.93
N LEU A 339 16.65 -14.04 -13.18
CA LEU A 339 15.58 -13.06 -13.05
C LEU A 339 15.91 -11.79 -13.87
N ASN A 340 15.03 -11.40 -14.78
CA ASN A 340 15.18 -10.21 -15.60
C ASN A 340 14.39 -9.05 -14.99
N LEU A 341 15.06 -7.97 -14.56
CA LEU A 341 14.42 -6.80 -14.00
C LEU A 341 13.91 -5.87 -15.08
N ILE A 342 12.62 -5.57 -15.05
CA ILE A 342 11.95 -4.64 -15.95
C ILE A 342 11.67 -3.35 -15.20
N LYS A 343 12.31 -2.26 -15.59
CA LYS A 343 12.06 -0.93 -15.05
C LYS A 343 10.64 -0.49 -15.42
N THR A 344 9.87 -0.06 -14.41
CA THR A 344 8.44 0.23 -14.57
C THR A 344 8.09 1.55 -13.91
N ASP A 345 7.62 2.50 -14.70
CA ASP A 345 7.20 3.84 -14.26
C ASP A 345 5.67 4.00 -14.30
N THR A 346 5.01 3.27 -15.21
CA THR A 346 3.55 3.39 -15.43
C THR A 346 2.92 2.06 -15.77
N LEU A 347 1.61 1.96 -15.57
CA LEU A 347 0.79 0.81 -15.96
C LEU A 347 0.85 0.55 -17.48
N ASP A 348 0.79 1.61 -18.30
CA ASP A 348 0.93 1.51 -19.75
C ASP A 348 2.30 0.95 -20.15
N GLY A 349 3.38 1.39 -19.47
CA GLY A 349 4.73 0.85 -19.67
C GLY A 349 4.83 -0.64 -19.30
N ALA A 350 4.16 -1.07 -18.23
CA ALA A 350 4.10 -2.47 -17.83
C ALA A 350 3.35 -3.32 -18.87
N LEU A 351 2.22 -2.84 -19.41
CA LEU A 351 1.46 -3.51 -20.46
C LEU A 351 2.27 -3.66 -21.74
N LYS A 352 2.99 -2.62 -22.18
CA LYS A 352 3.92 -2.69 -23.32
C LYS A 352 5.02 -3.72 -23.10
N SER A 353 5.56 -3.81 -21.90
CA SER A 353 6.57 -4.80 -21.55
C SER A 353 6.02 -6.22 -21.56
N LEU A 354 4.78 -6.44 -21.10
CA LEU A 354 4.10 -7.74 -21.20
C LEU A 354 3.90 -8.14 -22.68
N GLU A 355 3.49 -7.22 -23.54
CA GLU A 355 3.36 -7.50 -24.97
C GLU A 355 4.71 -7.88 -25.60
N GLN A 356 5.82 -7.23 -25.24
CA GLN A 356 7.17 -7.59 -25.68
C GLN A 356 7.58 -8.98 -25.19
N ILE A 357 7.26 -9.33 -23.93
CA ILE A 357 7.51 -10.67 -23.37
C ILE A 357 6.71 -11.70 -24.15
N ARG A 358 5.41 -11.48 -24.34
CA ARG A 358 4.50 -12.37 -25.07
C ARG A 358 4.94 -12.63 -26.50
N SER A 359 5.41 -11.58 -27.21
CA SER A 359 5.89 -11.67 -28.58
C SER A 359 7.35 -12.14 -28.72
N GLY A 360 8.07 -12.37 -27.61
CA GLY A 360 9.47 -12.77 -27.60
C GLY A 360 10.47 -11.64 -27.92
N GLN A 361 10.02 -10.38 -27.97
CA GLN A 361 10.85 -9.20 -28.26
C GLN A 361 11.55 -8.65 -27.01
N THR A 362 12.18 -9.53 -26.25
CA THR A 362 12.69 -9.22 -24.92
C THR A 362 13.94 -8.32 -24.91
N SER A 363 14.62 -8.17 -26.03
CA SER A 363 15.80 -7.29 -26.14
C SER A 363 15.50 -5.80 -25.99
N ALA A 364 14.23 -5.40 -26.19
CA ALA A 364 13.78 -4.01 -26.10
C ALA A 364 13.15 -3.66 -24.72
N LEU A 365 13.13 -4.62 -23.78
CA LEU A 365 12.55 -4.38 -22.45
C LEU A 365 13.33 -3.29 -21.70
N PRO A 366 12.63 -2.33 -21.07
CA PRO A 366 13.28 -1.35 -20.21
C PRO A 366 13.93 -2.04 -19.03
N SER A 367 15.23 -1.85 -18.85
CA SER A 367 16.01 -2.51 -17.79
C SER A 367 16.40 -1.55 -16.69
N CYS A 368 16.50 -2.06 -15.44
CA CYS A 368 17.12 -1.36 -14.33
C CYS A 368 18.66 -1.38 -14.41
N ALA A 369 19.24 -2.40 -15.06
CA ALA A 369 20.68 -2.44 -15.33
C ALA A 369 21.00 -1.52 -16.53
N LYS A 370 22.09 -0.77 -16.39
CA LYS A 370 22.62 0.08 -17.47
C LYS A 370 23.37 -0.78 -18.48
#